data_f05f88fd2bfc49aec90870f642473f77
#
_entry.id   f05f88fd2bfc49aec90870f642473f77
#
_cell.length_a   1.000
_cell.length_b   1.000
_cell.length_c   1.000
_cell.angle_alpha   90.00
_cell.angle_beta   90.00
_cell.angle_gamma   90.00
#
_symmetry.space_group_name_H-M   'P 1'
#
loop_
_entity.id
_entity.type
_entity.pdbx_description
1 polymer ?
#
loop_
_entity_poly.entity_id
_entity_poly.type
_entity_poly.pdbx_seq_one_letter_code
_entity_poly.pdbx_strand_id
1 'polypeptide(L)'
;MTIQTRPLSSLTAGDVGIIVSVSASGALSGRLADIGCVVGSTVKMLGTTPRGSLVAIEIMESVFALRKKDADQILICPPMGGEAP
;
A
#
# COMPACT_ATOMS: atom_id res chain seq x y z
N MET A 1 7.02 -18.33 -13.49
CA MET A 1 7.43 -17.38 -12.43
C MET A 1 6.21 -16.86 -11.70
N THR A 2 6.28 -16.82 -10.41
CA THR A 2 5.15 -16.45 -9.59
C THR A 2 5.35 -15.07 -8.98
N ILE A 3 4.36 -14.20 -9.12
CA ILE A 3 4.39 -12.89 -8.47
C ILE A 3 3.82 -13.06 -7.07
N GLN A 4 4.61 -12.68 -6.07
CA GLN A 4 4.14 -12.75 -4.71
C GLN A 4 3.40 -11.48 -4.37
N THR A 5 2.16 -11.62 -3.93
CA THR A 5 1.37 -10.49 -3.47
C THR A 5 1.14 -10.62 -1.99
N ARG A 6 1.00 -9.48 -1.33
CA ARG A 6 0.76 -9.44 0.10
C ARG A 6 0.01 -8.16 0.43
N PRO A 7 -0.67 -8.15 1.58
CA PRO A 7 -1.38 -6.93 1.96
C PRO A 7 -0.41 -5.78 2.19
N LEU A 8 -0.83 -4.58 1.85
CA LEU A 8 -0.04 -3.39 2.11
C LEU A 8 0.34 -3.31 3.59
N SER A 9 -0.57 -3.71 4.47
CA SER A 9 -0.34 -3.64 5.90
C SER A 9 0.78 -4.55 6.37
N SER A 10 1.22 -5.50 5.55
CA SER A 10 2.29 -6.41 5.93
C SER A 10 3.68 -5.84 5.69
N LEU A 11 3.79 -4.69 5.04
CA LEU A 11 5.08 -4.07 4.80
C LEU A 11 5.63 -3.46 6.08
N THR A 12 6.95 -3.41 6.17
CA THR A 12 7.61 -2.71 7.27
C THR A 12 8.11 -1.36 6.78
N ALA A 13 8.44 -0.49 7.72
CA ALA A 13 8.87 0.86 7.38
C ALA A 13 10.04 0.81 6.41
N GLY A 14 9.93 1.59 5.34
CA GLY A 14 10.95 1.65 4.31
C GLY A 14 10.68 0.73 3.12
N ASP A 15 9.79 -0.23 3.27
CA ASP A 15 9.47 -1.13 2.17
C ASP A 15 8.63 -0.41 1.12
N VAL A 16 8.82 -0.81 -0.13
CA VAL A 16 8.12 -0.25 -1.27
C VAL A 16 7.40 -1.39 -2.00
N GLY A 17 6.23 -1.09 -2.52
CA GLY A 17 5.49 -2.06 -3.30
C GLY A 17 4.71 -1.39 -4.42
N ILE A 18 4.23 -2.20 -5.35
CA ILE A 18 3.37 -1.73 -6.42
C ILE A 18 2.00 -2.32 -6.19
N ILE A 19 0.98 -1.48 -6.23
CA ILE A 19 -0.39 -1.92 -5.98
C ILE A 19 -0.87 -2.77 -7.15
N VAL A 20 -1.30 -4.00 -6.85
CA VAL A 20 -1.80 -4.89 -7.89
C VAL A 20 -3.29 -5.16 -7.74
N SER A 21 -3.88 -4.88 -6.58
CA SER A 21 -5.31 -5.12 -6.37
C SER A 21 -5.80 -4.27 -5.21
N VAL A 22 -7.00 -3.75 -5.36
CA VAL A 22 -7.67 -3.01 -4.29
C VAL A 22 -9.04 -3.64 -4.14
N SER A 23 -9.29 -4.28 -3.00
CA SER A 23 -10.55 -4.98 -2.76
C SER A 23 -11.61 -4.09 -2.13
N ALA A 24 -11.26 -2.83 -1.85
CA ALA A 24 -12.20 -1.92 -1.22
C ALA A 24 -13.37 -1.62 -2.16
N SER A 25 -14.51 -1.29 -1.58
CA SER A 25 -15.69 -0.96 -2.36
C SER A 25 -16.37 0.26 -1.75
N GLY A 26 -17.34 0.81 -2.48
CA GLY A 26 -18.11 1.94 -1.98
C GLY A 26 -17.25 3.18 -1.78
N ALA A 27 -17.55 3.91 -0.71
CA ALA A 27 -16.87 5.18 -0.44
C ALA A 27 -15.38 5.00 -0.22
N LEU A 28 -14.97 3.87 0.36
CA LEU A 28 -13.54 3.65 0.60
C LEU A 28 -12.79 3.54 -0.72
N SER A 29 -13.35 2.86 -1.70
CA SER A 29 -12.71 2.73 -3.01
C SER A 29 -12.45 4.10 -3.62
N GLY A 30 -13.44 5.00 -3.57
CA GLY A 30 -13.27 6.34 -4.11
C GLY A 30 -12.22 7.15 -3.36
N ARG A 31 -12.21 7.02 -2.03
CA ARG A 31 -11.22 7.73 -1.22
C ARG A 31 -9.81 7.27 -1.54
N LEU A 32 -9.62 5.97 -1.69
CA LEU A 32 -8.31 5.43 -2.02
C LEU A 32 -7.86 5.90 -3.40
N ALA A 33 -8.76 5.91 -4.36
CA ALA A 33 -8.43 6.40 -5.69
C ALA A 33 -8.03 7.87 -5.67
N ASP A 34 -8.70 8.65 -4.83
CA ASP A 34 -8.42 10.08 -4.74
C ASP A 34 -7.00 10.36 -4.26
N ILE A 35 -6.45 9.48 -3.44
CA ILE A 35 -5.09 9.69 -2.93
C ILE A 35 -4.05 8.97 -3.77
N GLY A 36 -4.47 8.33 -4.87
CA GLY A 36 -3.53 7.65 -5.76
C GLY A 36 -3.36 6.17 -5.47
N CYS A 37 -4.15 5.60 -4.57
CA CYS A 37 -4.07 4.18 -4.27
C CYS A 37 -4.82 3.37 -5.33
N VAL A 38 -4.21 3.28 -6.51
CA VAL A 38 -4.81 2.56 -7.63
C VAL A 38 -3.81 1.55 -8.16
N VAL A 39 -4.32 0.56 -8.88
CA VAL A 39 -3.47 -0.47 -9.47
C VAL A 39 -2.39 0.17 -10.31
N GLY A 40 -1.15 -0.25 -10.10
CA GLY A 40 0.00 0.27 -10.81
C GLY A 40 0.77 1.35 -10.08
N SER A 41 0.20 1.90 -9.01
CA SER A 41 0.88 2.94 -8.25
C SER A 41 1.93 2.35 -7.33
N THR A 42 3.02 3.08 -7.12
CA THR A 42 4.05 2.71 -6.18
C THR A 42 3.72 3.30 -4.83
N VAL A 43 3.82 2.49 -3.79
CA VAL A 43 3.52 2.93 -2.44
C VAL A 43 4.70 2.57 -1.54
N LYS A 44 5.03 3.46 -0.61
CA LYS A 44 6.09 3.21 0.36
C LYS A 44 5.48 3.19 1.74
N MET A 45 5.82 2.17 2.53
CA MET A 45 5.39 2.09 3.92
C MET A 45 6.31 2.97 4.76
N LEU A 46 5.73 3.89 5.51
CA LEU A 46 6.51 4.75 6.39
C LEU A 46 6.53 4.25 7.82
N GLY A 47 5.47 3.59 8.25
CA GLY A 47 5.43 3.04 9.59
C GLY A 47 4.01 2.77 10.04
N THR A 48 3.90 2.30 11.26
CA THR A 48 2.60 2.03 11.88
C THR A 48 2.57 2.68 13.25
N THR A 49 1.35 2.94 13.75
CA THR A 49 1.22 3.43 15.11
C THR A 49 1.59 2.32 16.09
N PRO A 50 1.92 2.69 17.34
CA PRO A 50 2.32 1.65 18.31
C PRO A 50 1.29 0.54 18.51
N ARG A 51 0.02 0.85 18.35
CA ARG A 51 -1.02 -0.17 18.48
C ARG A 51 -1.32 -0.87 17.16
N GLY A 52 -0.69 -0.44 16.07
CA GLY A 52 -0.90 -1.06 14.78
C GLY A 52 -2.24 -0.74 14.14
N SER A 53 -2.97 0.24 14.65
CA SER A 53 -4.29 0.56 14.10
C SER A 53 -4.23 1.44 12.87
N LEU A 54 -3.15 2.17 12.68
CA LEU A 54 -2.97 3.04 11.52
C LEU A 54 -1.63 2.76 10.87
N VAL A 55 -1.59 2.89 9.55
CA VAL A 55 -0.35 2.80 8.81
C VAL A 55 -0.15 4.12 8.07
N ALA A 56 1.08 4.58 8.01
CA ALA A 56 1.45 5.76 7.25
C ALA A 56 2.11 5.32 5.96
N ILE A 57 1.65 5.86 4.85
CA ILE A 57 2.18 5.50 3.55
C ILE A 57 2.50 6.76 2.77
N GLU A 58 3.37 6.61 1.79
CA GLU A 58 3.72 7.68 0.87
C GLU A 58 3.35 7.25 -0.55
N ILE A 59 2.57 8.08 -1.23
CA ILE A 59 2.19 7.89 -2.62
C ILE A 59 2.34 9.22 -3.30
N MET A 60 3.07 9.24 -4.45
CA MET A 60 3.22 10.46 -5.25
C MET A 60 3.74 11.61 -4.40
N GLU A 61 4.68 11.29 -3.51
CA GLU A 61 5.35 12.28 -2.66
C GLU A 61 4.43 12.91 -1.60
N SER A 62 3.26 12.32 -1.38
CA SER A 62 2.36 12.76 -0.34
C SER A 62 2.20 11.67 0.69
N VAL A 63 2.04 12.07 1.94
CA VAL A 63 1.91 11.14 3.06
C VAL A 63 0.45 11.05 3.48
N PHE A 64 -0.02 9.81 3.63
CA PHE A 64 -1.39 9.55 4.06
C PHE A 64 -1.40 8.53 5.18
N ALA A 65 -2.42 8.59 6.02
CA ALA A 65 -2.63 7.60 7.06
C ALA A 65 -3.87 6.79 6.71
N LEU A 66 -3.75 5.46 6.80
CA LEU A 66 -4.87 4.56 6.55
C LEU A 66 -5.07 3.69 7.77
N ARG A 67 -6.31 3.29 8.02
CA ARG A 67 -6.56 2.27 9.02
C ARG A 67 -5.96 0.95 8.54
N LYS A 68 -5.42 0.18 9.48
CA LYS A 68 -4.82 -1.09 9.12
C LYS A 68 -5.81 -1.98 8.36
N LYS A 69 -7.07 -1.99 8.79
CA LYS A 69 -8.07 -2.82 8.13
C LYS A 69 -8.31 -2.39 6.68
N ASP A 70 -8.11 -1.11 6.38
CA ASP A 70 -8.26 -0.63 5.01
C ASP A 70 -7.02 -1.01 4.19
N ALA A 71 -5.84 -0.92 4.80
CA ALA A 71 -4.62 -1.34 4.11
C ALA A 71 -4.61 -2.84 3.87
N ASP A 72 -5.30 -3.62 4.70
CA ASP A 72 -5.40 -5.07 4.48
C ASP A 72 -6.11 -5.40 3.16
N GLN A 73 -6.88 -4.47 2.61
CA GLN A 73 -7.63 -4.70 1.38
C GLN A 73 -6.86 -4.29 0.13
N ILE A 74 -5.62 -3.83 0.31
CA ILE A 74 -4.77 -3.43 -0.80
C ILE A 74 -3.65 -4.46 -0.90
N LEU A 75 -3.54 -5.10 -2.07
CA LEU A 75 -2.46 -6.07 -2.31
C LEU A 75 -1.37 -5.42 -3.11
N ILE A 76 -0.13 -5.70 -2.73
CA ILE A 76 1.03 -5.14 -3.41
C ILE A 76 1.97 -6.27 -3.79
N CYS A 77 2.89 -5.96 -4.70
CA CYS A 77 3.97 -6.85 -5.05
C CYS A 77 5.27 -6.07 -5.04
N PRO A 78 6.43 -6.77 -5.03
CA PRO A 78 7.71 -6.06 -5.07
C PRO A 78 7.84 -5.24 -6.35
N PRO A 79 8.55 -4.11 -6.30
CA PRO A 79 8.74 -3.28 -7.49
C PRO A 79 9.48 -4.05 -8.58
N MET A 80 8.99 -3.91 -9.80
CA MET A 80 9.68 -4.50 -10.94
C MET A 80 11.00 -3.80 -11.15
N GLY A 81 12.03 -4.60 -11.39
CA GLY A 81 13.33 -4.01 -11.62
C GLY A 81 14.00 -3.43 -10.42
N GLY A 82 13.30 -3.42 -9.31
CA GLY A 82 13.88 -2.87 -8.10
C GLY A 82 14.72 -3.87 -7.35
N GLU A 83 14.75 -5.06 -7.83
CA GLU A 83 15.48 -6.11 -7.15
C GLU A 83 16.96 -5.83 -7.19
N ALA A 84 17.36 -5.22 -8.17
CA ALA A 84 18.74 -4.95 -8.11
C ALA A 84 18.89 -3.76 -7.36
N PRO A 85 19.52 -3.68 -7.00
CA PRO A 85 20.81 -3.85 -7.04
C PRO A 85 21.35 -4.36 -6.12
#